data_67899c892918d3173d2326391908f832
#
_entry.id   67899c892918d3173d2326391908f832
#
_cell.length_a   1.000
_cell.length_b   1.000
_cell.length_c   1.000
_cell.angle_alpha   90.00
_cell.angle_beta   90.00
_cell.angle_gamma   90.00
#
_symmetry.space_group_name_H-M   'P 1'
#
loop_
_entity.id
_entity.type
_entity.pdbx_description
1 polymer ?
#
loop_
_entity_poly.entity_id
_entity_poly.type
_entity_poly.pdbx_seq_one_letter_code
_entity_poly.pdbx_strand_id
1 'polypeptide(L)'
;MTELSLADTSGVLRQPTVNLRRNSSGLGWSHLYLSTQEEQPYRAEFDATATHMLVLHLNGPVTVSRGRGRAVQTRRVPTGGLFLHPAGRRLAVELGGRLDTVHAYLTERALQDANNGSPVELSEELGTADPLIEQLLLALEGLVQQWEPSARTYADHLTGMLAAQLARRHRANRAEPTPSRISSGLSSRQLSAVRDLMEERLADPLPIADLAAAASLSVSQFARQFKASTGESPHQFLLRLRLEQACRLLRTGTTAIGEVAVDCGFSHQEHLTRVMRAKLDTTPGAVRRPG
;
A
#
# COMPACT_ATOMS: atom_id res chain seq x y z
N MET A 1 33.28 -10.25 6.44
CA MET A 1 32.45 -9.08 6.84
C MET A 1 31.88 -9.39 8.21
N THR A 2 31.89 -8.43 9.13
CA THR A 2 31.40 -8.60 10.50
C THR A 2 29.88 -8.58 10.49
N GLU A 3 29.26 -9.45 11.28
CA GLU A 3 27.82 -9.45 11.51
C GLU A 3 27.37 -8.15 12.15
N LEU A 4 26.19 -7.63 11.79
CA LEU A 4 25.57 -6.50 12.47
C LEU A 4 24.98 -6.94 13.83
N SER A 5 25.21 -6.11 14.82
CA SER A 5 24.80 -6.34 16.21
C SER A 5 23.86 -5.25 16.72
N LEU A 6 23.37 -5.42 17.94
CA LEU A 6 22.60 -4.37 18.63
C LEU A 6 23.39 -3.05 18.78
N ALA A 7 24.73 -3.10 18.80
CA ALA A 7 25.56 -1.90 18.88
C ALA A 7 25.49 -1.03 17.62
N ASP A 8 25.21 -1.63 16.48
CA ASP A 8 25.10 -0.97 15.17
C ASP A 8 23.71 -0.36 14.92
N THR A 9 22.78 -0.50 15.88
CA THR A 9 21.41 -0.01 15.80
C THR A 9 21.24 1.34 16.50
N SER A 10 20.12 2.00 16.28
CA SER A 10 19.75 3.20 17.03
C SER A 10 19.51 2.88 18.53
N GLY A 11 19.61 3.89 19.38
CA GLY A 11 19.34 3.75 20.81
C GLY A 11 17.88 3.34 21.15
N VAL A 12 16.97 3.34 20.18
CA VAL A 12 15.57 2.94 20.37
C VAL A 12 15.47 1.56 21.00
N LEU A 13 16.19 0.56 20.47
CA LEU A 13 16.13 -0.82 20.98
C LEU A 13 16.71 -1.00 22.40
N ARG A 14 17.38 0.01 22.94
CA ARG A 14 17.94 0.02 24.27
C ARG A 14 17.12 0.81 25.30
N GLN A 15 15.96 1.33 24.87
CA GLN A 15 15.04 2.04 25.76
C GLN A 15 14.39 1.07 26.75
N PRO A 16 14.20 1.45 28.03
CA PRO A 16 13.49 0.62 29.01
C PRO A 16 12.03 0.32 28.65
N THR A 17 11.45 1.16 27.78
CA THR A 17 10.07 1.03 27.28
C THR A 17 9.96 0.12 26.07
N VAL A 18 11.07 -0.44 25.57
CA VAL A 18 11.12 -1.35 24.42
C VAL A 18 11.43 -2.75 24.89
N ASN A 19 10.50 -3.66 24.69
CA ASN A 19 10.64 -5.08 24.99
C ASN A 19 11.01 -5.84 23.71
N LEU A 20 12.31 -6.13 23.56
CA LEU A 20 12.85 -6.89 22.44
C LEU A 20 12.39 -8.36 22.53
N ARG A 21 11.68 -8.84 21.53
CA ARG A 21 11.16 -10.23 21.49
C ARG A 21 12.12 -11.18 20.78
N ARG A 22 12.55 -10.80 19.57
CA ARG A 22 13.48 -11.58 18.72
C ARG A 22 14.39 -10.65 17.95
N ASN A 23 15.54 -11.17 17.53
CA ASN A 23 16.46 -10.42 16.66
C ASN A 23 17.37 -11.36 15.87
N SER A 24 18.09 -10.81 14.91
CA SER A 24 19.01 -11.53 14.02
C SER A 24 20.42 -11.70 14.55
N SER A 25 20.71 -11.37 15.81
CA SER A 25 22.04 -11.59 16.40
C SER A 25 22.43 -13.06 16.39
N GLY A 26 23.62 -13.39 15.98
CA GLY A 26 24.12 -14.76 15.89
C GLY A 26 23.71 -15.51 14.60
N LEU A 27 22.95 -14.86 13.69
CA LEU A 27 22.54 -15.46 12.41
C LEU A 27 23.53 -15.19 11.27
N GLY A 28 24.57 -14.40 11.53
CA GLY A 28 25.63 -14.06 10.59
C GLY A 28 25.21 -13.06 9.50
N TRP A 29 24.19 -12.28 9.72
CA TRP A 29 23.73 -11.25 8.77
C TRP A 29 24.63 -10.02 8.82
N SER A 30 25.31 -9.73 7.71
CA SER A 30 26.32 -8.64 7.68
C SER A 30 25.80 -7.32 7.11
N HIS A 31 24.64 -7.32 6.44
CA HIS A 31 24.08 -6.15 5.79
C HIS A 31 22.78 -5.64 6.42
N LEU A 32 22.18 -6.47 7.24
CA LEU A 32 20.91 -6.20 7.91
C LEU A 32 20.97 -6.69 9.36
N TYR A 33 20.52 -5.84 10.29
CA TYR A 33 20.06 -6.27 11.59
C TYR A 33 18.55 -6.14 11.64
N LEU A 34 17.85 -7.17 12.08
CA LEU A 34 16.38 -7.18 12.18
C LEU A 34 15.97 -7.55 13.60
N SER A 35 14.93 -6.89 14.10
CA SER A 35 14.34 -7.20 15.39
C SER A 35 12.84 -7.03 15.41
N THR A 36 12.17 -7.79 16.27
CA THR A 36 10.76 -7.61 16.63
C THR A 36 10.64 -7.25 18.08
N GLN A 37 9.83 -6.28 18.40
CA GLN A 37 9.63 -5.76 19.74
C GLN A 37 8.23 -5.23 19.97
N GLU A 38 7.93 -5.09 21.25
CA GLU A 38 6.82 -4.32 21.76
C GLU A 38 7.33 -3.02 22.35
N GLU A 39 6.78 -1.89 21.92
CA GLU A 39 7.14 -0.56 22.39
C GLU A 39 5.99 0.04 23.20
N GLN A 40 6.31 0.53 24.41
CA GLN A 40 5.39 1.35 25.19
C GLN A 40 5.58 2.83 24.80
N PRO A 41 4.64 3.72 25.09
CA PRO A 41 4.79 5.15 24.79
C PRO A 41 6.09 5.72 25.38
N TYR A 42 6.82 6.48 24.57
CA TYR A 42 8.04 7.20 25.00
C TYR A 42 8.25 8.45 24.16
N ARG A 43 9.07 9.35 24.72
CA ARG A 43 9.65 10.48 23.99
C ARG A 43 11.14 10.49 24.26
N ALA A 44 11.93 10.41 23.19
CA ALA A 44 13.38 10.32 23.32
C ALA A 44 14.13 10.91 22.11
N GLU A 45 15.40 11.16 22.33
CA GLU A 45 16.35 11.61 21.32
C GLU A 45 17.52 10.64 21.26
N PHE A 46 17.94 10.31 20.04
CA PHE A 46 19.00 9.36 19.77
C PHE A 46 20.05 9.96 18.87
N ASP A 47 21.30 9.59 19.13
CA ASP A 47 22.42 9.99 18.28
C ASP A 47 22.33 9.29 16.91
N ALA A 48 23.04 9.89 15.95
CA ALA A 48 23.16 9.35 14.60
C ALA A 48 23.86 7.98 14.62
N THR A 49 23.39 7.09 13.76
CA THR A 49 23.98 5.75 13.55
C THR A 49 24.51 5.61 12.13
N ALA A 50 25.39 4.64 11.90
CA ALA A 50 25.92 4.32 10.57
C ALA A 50 24.94 3.49 9.71
N THR A 51 23.81 3.06 10.28
CA THR A 51 22.80 2.24 9.60
C THR A 51 21.52 3.04 9.35
N HIS A 52 20.85 2.74 8.25
CA HIS A 52 19.52 3.26 7.98
C HIS A 52 18.50 2.46 8.78
N MET A 53 17.60 3.14 9.49
CA MET A 53 16.55 2.51 10.28
C MET A 53 15.23 2.53 9.51
N LEU A 54 14.61 1.37 9.38
CA LEU A 54 13.28 1.18 8.84
C LEU A 54 12.43 0.48 9.89
N VAL A 55 11.25 1.04 10.19
CA VAL A 55 10.30 0.47 11.15
C VAL A 55 8.99 0.17 10.44
N LEU A 56 8.51 -1.06 10.58
CA LEU A 56 7.18 -1.49 10.13
C LEU A 56 6.26 -1.59 11.34
N HIS A 57 5.11 -0.95 11.28
CA HIS A 57 4.07 -1.03 12.29
C HIS A 57 3.21 -2.30 12.08
N LEU A 58 3.27 -3.24 13.03
CA LEU A 58 2.51 -4.49 12.96
C LEU A 58 1.06 -4.35 13.43
N ASN A 59 0.78 -3.33 14.24
CA ASN A 59 -0.57 -2.98 14.68
C ASN A 59 -0.75 -1.45 14.66
N GLY A 60 -1.88 -0.96 15.11
CA GLY A 60 -2.19 0.48 15.09
C GLY A 60 -3.67 0.75 14.84
N PRO A 61 -4.04 1.98 14.55
CA PRO A 61 -3.16 3.13 14.28
C PRO A 61 -2.59 3.78 15.56
N VAL A 62 -1.33 4.20 15.52
CA VAL A 62 -0.63 4.88 16.62
C VAL A 62 -0.13 6.26 16.16
N THR A 63 -0.19 7.25 17.05
CA THR A 63 0.36 8.57 16.78
C THR A 63 1.87 8.55 17.00
N VAL A 64 2.61 8.98 15.98
CA VAL A 64 4.07 9.14 16.03
C VAL A 64 4.43 10.57 15.66
N SER A 65 5.29 11.19 16.46
CA SER A 65 5.86 12.50 16.16
C SER A 65 7.37 12.36 15.95
N ARG A 66 7.90 13.06 14.95
CA ARG A 66 9.32 13.10 14.62
C ARG A 66 9.78 14.53 14.44
N GLY A 67 11.00 14.85 14.90
CA GLY A 67 11.62 16.15 14.75
C GLY A 67 11.60 16.99 16.02
N ARG A 68 12.07 18.26 15.92
CA ARG A 68 12.21 19.19 17.03
C ARG A 68 11.59 20.55 16.73
N GLY A 69 11.07 21.20 17.75
CA GLY A 69 10.56 22.57 17.68
C GLY A 69 9.51 22.74 16.57
N ARG A 70 9.71 23.71 15.67
CA ARG A 70 8.76 23.99 14.56
C ARG A 70 8.80 22.95 13.43
N ALA A 71 9.80 22.07 13.41
CA ALA A 71 9.95 21.02 12.39
C ALA A 71 9.33 19.68 12.83
N VAL A 72 8.55 19.64 13.90
CA VAL A 72 7.87 18.41 14.35
C VAL A 72 6.81 18.03 13.35
N GLN A 73 6.91 16.79 12.83
CA GLN A 73 5.90 16.15 12.02
C GLN A 73 5.18 15.11 12.87
N THR A 74 3.86 15.21 12.99
CA THR A 74 3.02 14.26 13.70
C THR A 74 2.08 13.57 12.73
N ARG A 75 2.03 12.24 12.78
CA ARG A 75 1.11 11.44 11.98
C ARG A 75 0.48 10.33 12.80
N ARG A 76 -0.73 9.97 12.47
CA ARG A 76 -1.37 8.75 12.92
C ARG A 76 -1.05 7.66 11.92
N VAL A 77 -0.11 6.78 12.29
CA VAL A 77 0.45 5.75 11.42
C VAL A 77 -0.39 4.48 11.55
N PRO A 78 -0.98 3.95 10.46
CA PRO A 78 -1.77 2.72 10.48
C PRO A 78 -0.88 1.48 10.55
N THR A 79 -1.48 0.32 10.75
CA THR A 79 -0.84 -1.00 10.50
C THR A 79 -0.29 -1.04 9.06
N GLY A 80 0.90 -1.61 8.88
CA GLY A 80 1.64 -1.62 7.60
C GLY A 80 2.33 -0.29 7.26
N GLY A 81 2.16 0.74 8.11
CA GLY A 81 2.84 2.02 7.93
C GLY A 81 4.34 1.91 8.24
N LEU A 82 5.15 2.58 7.42
CA LEU A 82 6.60 2.59 7.51
C LEU A 82 7.10 3.89 8.13
N PHE A 83 8.13 3.76 8.97
CA PHE A 83 8.95 4.87 9.42
C PHE A 83 10.36 4.64 8.87
N LEU A 84 10.90 5.58 8.08
CA LEU A 84 12.25 5.52 7.52
C LEU A 84 13.09 6.67 8.06
N HIS A 85 14.23 6.33 8.65
CA HIS A 85 15.21 7.28 9.16
C HIS A 85 16.60 6.97 8.59
N PRO A 86 17.16 7.83 7.73
CA PRO A 86 18.46 7.62 7.11
C PRO A 86 19.61 7.63 8.11
N ALA A 87 20.68 6.90 7.79
CA ALA A 87 21.95 6.93 8.52
C ALA A 87 22.54 8.35 8.63
N GLY A 88 23.38 8.59 9.62
CA GLY A 88 24.08 9.85 9.81
C GLY A 88 23.24 11.00 10.39
N ARG A 89 21.98 10.76 10.74
CA ARG A 89 21.07 11.78 11.29
C ARG A 89 20.66 11.47 12.73
N ARG A 90 20.54 12.52 13.55
CA ARG A 90 19.97 12.40 14.89
C ARG A 90 18.48 12.20 14.80
N LEU A 91 17.92 11.32 15.63
CA LEU A 91 16.51 11.02 15.71
C LEU A 91 15.90 11.64 16.97
N ALA A 92 14.86 12.47 16.81
CA ALA A 92 13.96 12.85 17.89
C ALA A 92 12.59 12.29 17.57
N VAL A 93 12.05 11.42 18.43
CA VAL A 93 10.79 10.71 18.20
C VAL A 93 9.97 10.63 19.47
N GLU A 94 8.66 10.70 19.30
CA GLU A 94 7.65 10.46 20.34
C GLU A 94 6.66 9.43 19.82
N LEU A 95 6.50 8.33 20.55
CA LEU A 95 5.52 7.30 20.34
C LEU A 95 4.36 7.51 21.31
N GLY A 96 3.16 7.77 20.77
CA GLY A 96 1.99 8.14 21.56
C GLY A 96 1.12 6.99 22.05
N GLY A 97 1.48 5.71 21.76
CA GLY A 97 0.73 4.55 22.16
C GLY A 97 1.56 3.27 22.10
N ARG A 98 1.04 2.17 22.67
CA ARG A 98 1.66 0.84 22.56
C ARG A 98 1.68 0.38 21.10
N LEU A 99 2.80 -0.18 20.68
CA LEU A 99 3.03 -0.58 19.30
C LEU A 99 3.89 -1.85 19.22
N ASP A 100 3.47 -2.80 18.39
CA ASP A 100 4.31 -3.93 17.96
C ASP A 100 4.99 -3.56 16.63
N THR A 101 6.31 -3.76 16.53
CA THR A 101 7.10 -3.33 15.38
C THR A 101 8.09 -4.39 14.91
N VAL A 102 8.44 -4.30 13.62
CA VAL A 102 9.68 -4.86 13.08
C VAL A 102 10.61 -3.69 12.79
N HIS A 103 11.82 -3.72 13.36
CA HIS A 103 12.91 -2.81 13.02
C HIS A 103 13.92 -3.51 12.13
N ALA A 104 14.30 -2.85 11.06
CA ALA A 104 15.37 -3.25 10.16
C ALA A 104 16.42 -2.15 10.09
N TYR A 105 17.67 -2.51 10.31
CA TYR A 105 18.83 -1.60 10.24
C TYR A 105 19.72 -2.07 9.09
N LEU A 106 19.77 -1.27 8.00
CA LEU A 106 20.56 -1.59 6.81
C LEU A 106 21.87 -0.79 6.79
N THR A 107 22.92 -1.45 6.31
CA THR A 107 24.19 -0.75 6.02
C THR A 107 24.07 0.09 4.76
N GLU A 108 24.83 1.19 4.69
CA GLU A 108 25.00 1.99 3.47
C GLU A 108 25.49 1.12 2.30
N ARG A 109 26.36 0.13 2.59
CA ARG A 109 26.88 -0.79 1.59
C ARG A 109 25.78 -1.62 0.92
N ALA A 110 24.81 -2.10 1.67
CA ALA A 110 23.67 -2.84 1.08
C ALA A 110 22.92 -1.99 0.03
N LEU A 111 22.72 -0.70 0.31
CA LEU A 111 22.10 0.23 -0.63
C LEU A 111 22.98 0.50 -1.86
N GLN A 112 24.29 0.67 -1.66
CA GLN A 112 25.24 0.86 -2.76
C GLN A 112 25.32 -0.36 -3.68
N ASP A 113 25.43 -1.57 -3.10
CA ASP A 113 25.47 -2.82 -3.86
C ASP A 113 24.18 -2.99 -4.69
N ALA A 114 23.03 -2.63 -4.13
CA ALA A 114 21.75 -2.64 -4.84
C ALA A 114 21.59 -1.51 -5.90
N ASN A 115 22.47 -0.52 -5.88
CA ASN A 115 22.47 0.63 -6.79
C ASN A 115 23.74 0.70 -7.67
N ASN A 116 24.27 -0.44 -8.08
CA ASN A 116 25.47 -0.56 -8.93
C ASN A 116 26.70 0.18 -8.38
N GLY A 117 26.90 0.13 -7.05
CA GLY A 117 28.02 0.77 -6.36
C GLY A 117 27.86 2.27 -6.13
N SER A 118 26.79 2.89 -6.61
CA SER A 118 26.58 4.33 -6.45
C SER A 118 25.90 4.66 -5.12
N PRO A 119 26.29 5.76 -4.43
CA PRO A 119 25.67 6.15 -3.18
C PRO A 119 24.17 6.47 -3.34
N VAL A 120 23.40 6.21 -2.30
CA VAL A 120 21.95 6.44 -2.27
C VAL A 120 21.61 7.29 -1.05
N GLU A 121 21.15 8.50 -1.26
CA GLU A 121 20.57 9.29 -0.17
C GLU A 121 19.09 8.94 -0.04
N LEU A 122 18.68 8.44 1.14
CA LEU A 122 17.28 8.09 1.42
C LEU A 122 16.51 9.29 1.97
N SER A 123 15.22 9.37 1.64
CA SER A 123 14.29 10.31 2.26
C SER A 123 13.96 9.91 3.69
N GLU A 124 13.59 10.88 4.51
CA GLU A 124 12.93 10.60 5.79
C GLU A 124 11.43 10.40 5.55
N GLU A 125 10.87 9.31 6.08
CA GLU A 125 9.44 9.01 5.89
C GLU A 125 8.75 8.67 7.20
N LEU A 126 7.47 9.01 7.29
CA LEU A 126 6.63 8.74 8.45
C LEU A 126 5.22 8.34 7.98
N GLY A 127 4.88 7.07 8.20
CA GLY A 127 3.57 6.51 7.87
C GLY A 127 3.32 6.28 6.37
N THR A 128 4.38 6.15 5.58
CA THR A 128 4.30 5.77 4.17
C THR A 128 3.95 4.29 4.05
N ALA A 129 3.17 3.90 3.05
CA ALA A 129 2.87 2.51 2.75
C ALA A 129 3.67 2.05 1.53
N ASP A 130 4.43 0.97 1.67
CA ASP A 130 5.05 0.22 0.57
C ASP A 130 4.80 -1.28 0.78
N PRO A 131 3.81 -1.87 0.07
CA PRO A 131 3.44 -3.27 0.26
C PRO A 131 4.58 -4.26 -0.01
N LEU A 132 5.53 -3.93 -0.89
CA LEU A 132 6.67 -4.80 -1.15
C LEU A 132 7.63 -4.79 0.05
N ILE A 133 7.95 -3.62 0.60
CA ILE A 133 8.78 -3.51 1.81
C ILE A 133 8.12 -4.25 2.98
N GLU A 134 6.82 -4.07 3.18
CA GLU A 134 6.06 -4.78 4.22
C GLU A 134 6.25 -6.30 4.10
N GLN A 135 6.03 -6.88 2.91
CA GLN A 135 6.18 -8.32 2.68
C GLN A 135 7.62 -8.81 2.85
N LEU A 136 8.61 -8.02 2.42
CA LEU A 136 10.02 -8.36 2.60
C LEU A 136 10.43 -8.38 4.08
N LEU A 137 9.96 -7.40 4.87
CA LEU A 137 10.23 -7.35 6.31
C LEU A 137 9.56 -8.50 7.06
N LEU A 138 8.32 -8.86 6.70
CA LEU A 138 7.62 -10.00 7.29
C LEU A 138 8.27 -11.33 6.91
N ALA A 139 8.76 -11.48 5.67
CA ALA A 139 9.51 -12.66 5.24
C ALA A 139 10.84 -12.79 6.02
N LEU A 140 11.59 -11.71 6.19
CA LEU A 140 12.81 -11.67 6.99
C LEU A 140 12.54 -11.98 8.47
N GLU A 141 11.43 -11.48 9.02
CA GLU A 141 11.01 -11.78 10.39
C GLU A 141 10.68 -13.27 10.55
N GLY A 142 10.00 -13.88 9.57
CA GLY A 142 9.76 -15.32 9.54
C GLY A 142 11.04 -16.14 9.57
N LEU A 143 12.11 -15.70 8.89
CA LEU A 143 13.42 -16.35 8.95
C LEU A 143 14.08 -16.24 10.33
N VAL A 144 13.92 -15.11 11.03
CA VAL A 144 14.43 -14.97 12.40
C VAL A 144 13.69 -15.90 13.35
N GLN A 145 12.40 -16.16 13.11
CA GLN A 145 11.60 -17.09 13.93
C GLN A 145 12.00 -18.56 13.74
N GLN A 146 12.31 -18.94 12.50
CA GLN A 146 12.58 -20.33 12.10
C GLN A 146 13.93 -20.40 11.34
N TRP A 147 14.99 -19.92 12.03
CA TRP A 147 16.31 -19.85 11.41
C TRP A 147 16.94 -21.22 11.19
N GLU A 148 17.40 -21.44 9.96
CA GLU A 148 18.26 -22.53 9.57
C GLU A 148 19.46 -21.97 8.79
N PRO A 149 20.70 -22.54 8.95
CA PRO A 149 21.87 -22.05 8.23
C PRO A 149 21.73 -22.06 6.71
N SER A 150 20.92 -22.99 6.17
CA SER A 150 20.55 -23.08 4.75
C SER A 150 19.78 -21.87 4.23
N ALA A 151 19.07 -21.15 5.12
CA ALA A 151 18.29 -19.96 4.77
C ALA A 151 19.14 -18.67 4.61
N ARG A 152 20.45 -18.73 4.86
CA ARG A 152 21.33 -17.56 4.75
C ARG A 152 21.27 -16.89 3.38
N THR A 153 21.42 -17.67 2.31
CA THR A 153 21.33 -17.14 0.94
C THR A 153 19.99 -16.48 0.67
N TYR A 154 18.91 -17.05 1.22
CA TYR A 154 17.57 -16.47 1.08
C TYR A 154 17.46 -15.13 1.83
N ALA A 155 17.98 -15.03 3.06
CA ALA A 155 18.04 -13.78 3.81
C ALA A 155 18.85 -12.70 3.07
N ASP A 156 20.00 -13.07 2.46
CA ASP A 156 20.82 -12.15 1.67
C ASP A 156 20.07 -11.63 0.43
N HIS A 157 19.31 -12.48 -0.28
CA HIS A 157 18.48 -12.05 -1.41
C HIS A 157 17.34 -11.13 -0.98
N LEU A 158 16.61 -11.45 0.09
CA LEU A 158 15.56 -10.58 0.63
C LEU A 158 16.11 -9.22 1.05
N THR A 159 17.29 -9.20 1.70
CA THR A 159 17.99 -7.97 2.06
C THR A 159 18.36 -7.15 0.83
N GLY A 160 18.88 -7.79 -0.22
CA GLY A 160 19.19 -7.14 -1.50
C GLY A 160 17.95 -6.55 -2.17
N MET A 161 16.82 -7.28 -2.17
CA MET A 161 15.54 -6.78 -2.70
C MET A 161 15.01 -5.60 -1.88
N LEU A 162 15.12 -5.65 -0.55
CA LEU A 162 14.73 -4.54 0.33
C LEU A 162 15.58 -3.29 0.03
N ALA A 163 16.91 -3.45 -0.07
CA ALA A 163 17.82 -2.36 -0.41
C ALA A 163 17.53 -1.77 -1.80
N ALA A 164 17.26 -2.61 -2.80
CA ALA A 164 16.90 -2.18 -4.15
C ALA A 164 15.56 -1.41 -4.17
N GLN A 165 14.56 -1.86 -3.42
CA GLN A 165 13.29 -1.16 -3.32
C GLN A 165 13.45 0.22 -2.65
N LEU A 166 14.22 0.29 -1.55
CA LEU A 166 14.55 1.56 -0.88
C LEU A 166 15.29 2.50 -1.85
N ALA A 167 16.35 2.02 -2.50
CA ALA A 167 17.12 2.81 -3.47
C ALA A 167 16.28 3.31 -4.65
N ARG A 168 15.26 2.57 -5.07
CA ARG A 168 14.39 2.93 -6.19
C ARG A 168 13.26 3.89 -5.81
N ARG A 169 12.63 3.69 -4.65
CA ARG A 169 11.36 4.35 -4.29
C ARG A 169 11.51 5.44 -3.23
N HIS A 170 12.54 5.38 -2.40
CA HIS A 170 12.69 6.18 -1.19
C HIS A 170 13.94 7.08 -1.18
N ARG A 171 14.40 7.54 -2.36
CA ARG A 171 15.52 8.48 -2.50
C ARG A 171 15.14 9.90 -2.12
N ALA A 172 16.05 10.62 -1.43
CA ALA A 172 15.88 12.03 -1.04
C ALA A 172 15.83 12.99 -2.24
N ASN A 173 16.66 12.74 -3.27
CA ASN A 173 16.76 13.55 -4.49
C ASN A 173 15.97 12.97 -5.68
N ARG A 174 14.91 12.26 -5.40
CA ARG A 174 13.91 12.13 -6.40
C ARG A 174 13.40 13.56 -6.61
N ALA A 175 13.82 14.25 -7.72
CA ALA A 175 13.16 15.47 -8.16
C ALA A 175 11.67 15.20 -7.98
N GLU A 176 11.01 15.93 -7.06
CA GLU A 176 9.64 15.59 -6.73
C GLU A 176 8.91 15.34 -8.03
N PRO A 177 8.46 14.11 -8.33
CA PRO A 177 7.24 14.06 -9.05
C PRO A 177 6.34 14.83 -8.10
N THR A 178 5.91 16.03 -8.48
CA THR A 178 4.83 16.83 -7.88
C THR A 178 4.02 15.91 -7.01
N PRO A 179 3.85 16.13 -5.65
CA PRO A 179 3.41 15.08 -4.76
C PRO A 179 2.44 14.24 -5.53
N SER A 180 2.97 13.15 -6.05
CA SER A 180 2.15 12.14 -6.64
C SER A 180 1.31 11.85 -5.42
N ARG A 181 0.17 12.60 -5.32
CA ARG A 181 -0.98 12.13 -4.61
C ARG A 181 -0.77 10.64 -4.69
N ILE A 182 -0.40 9.97 -3.59
CA ILE A 182 -0.55 8.51 -3.51
C ILE A 182 -1.79 8.35 -4.32
N SER A 183 -1.68 7.83 -5.55
CA SER A 183 -2.82 7.89 -6.43
C SER A 183 -3.83 7.14 -5.63
N SER A 184 -4.68 7.91 -4.90
CA SER A 184 -5.74 7.36 -4.07
C SER A 184 -6.66 6.56 -4.97
N GLY A 185 -6.31 6.50 -6.27
CA GLY A 185 -6.97 5.88 -7.36
C GLY A 185 -6.11 4.87 -8.12
N LEU A 186 -6.77 4.15 -9.01
CA LEU A 186 -6.18 3.24 -9.98
C LEU A 186 -5.28 4.00 -10.96
N SER A 187 -4.20 3.39 -11.41
CA SER A 187 -3.45 3.90 -12.56
C SER A 187 -4.32 3.89 -13.81
N SER A 188 -3.99 4.72 -14.81
CA SER A 188 -4.73 4.76 -16.09
C SER A 188 -4.85 3.38 -16.74
N ARG A 189 -3.79 2.55 -16.67
CA ARG A 189 -3.81 1.18 -17.20
C ARG A 189 -4.76 0.26 -16.43
N GLN A 190 -4.74 0.33 -15.08
CA GLN A 190 -5.65 -0.44 -14.24
C GLN A 190 -7.11 -0.03 -14.45
N LEU A 191 -7.36 1.28 -14.53
CA LEU A 191 -8.71 1.80 -14.76
C LEU A 191 -9.24 1.39 -16.14
N SER A 192 -8.40 1.45 -17.19
CA SER A 192 -8.75 0.95 -18.52
C SER A 192 -9.09 -0.54 -18.49
N ALA A 193 -8.21 -1.40 -17.94
CA ALA A 193 -8.44 -2.83 -17.87
C ALA A 193 -9.74 -3.21 -17.14
N VAL A 194 -10.04 -2.50 -16.04
CA VAL A 194 -11.29 -2.73 -15.29
C VAL A 194 -12.50 -2.27 -16.09
N ARG A 195 -12.41 -1.14 -16.77
CA ARG A 195 -13.49 -0.60 -17.61
C ARG A 195 -13.76 -1.51 -18.81
N ASP A 196 -12.72 -1.96 -19.50
CA ASP A 196 -12.82 -2.89 -20.63
C ASP A 196 -13.51 -4.18 -20.21
N LEU A 197 -13.14 -4.76 -19.04
CA LEU A 197 -13.80 -5.94 -18.47
C LEU A 197 -15.29 -5.69 -18.13
N MET A 198 -15.62 -4.51 -17.58
CA MET A 198 -17.03 -4.14 -17.30
C MET A 198 -17.85 -3.99 -18.58
N GLU A 199 -17.27 -3.42 -19.63
CA GLU A 199 -17.92 -3.25 -20.93
C GLU A 199 -18.09 -4.60 -21.66
N GLU A 200 -17.08 -5.47 -21.63
CA GLU A 200 -17.11 -6.81 -22.23
C GLU A 200 -18.14 -7.74 -21.56
N ARG A 201 -18.24 -7.68 -20.24
CA ARG A 201 -19.13 -8.53 -19.43
C ARG A 201 -20.32 -7.78 -18.85
N LEU A 202 -20.87 -6.80 -19.61
CA LEU A 202 -21.88 -5.88 -19.11
C LEU A 202 -23.17 -6.60 -18.68
N ALA A 203 -23.59 -7.63 -19.44
CA ALA A 203 -24.80 -8.41 -19.18
C ALA A 203 -24.61 -9.45 -18.05
N ASP A 204 -23.39 -9.88 -17.82
CA ASP A 204 -23.07 -10.98 -16.90
C ASP A 204 -23.04 -10.55 -15.43
N PRO A 205 -23.19 -11.50 -14.49
CA PRO A 205 -22.78 -11.30 -13.11
C PRO A 205 -21.28 -11.00 -13.07
N LEU A 206 -20.91 -9.84 -12.52
CA LEU A 206 -19.52 -9.41 -12.42
C LEU A 206 -19.14 -9.15 -10.95
N PRO A 207 -18.61 -10.17 -10.26
CA PRO A 207 -18.17 -10.04 -8.88
C PRO A 207 -17.07 -9.00 -8.73
N ILE A 208 -17.05 -8.28 -7.60
CA ILE A 208 -16.00 -7.29 -7.30
C ILE A 208 -14.60 -7.94 -7.26
N ALA A 209 -14.51 -9.24 -6.97
CA ALA A 209 -13.27 -9.99 -6.96
C ALA A 209 -12.63 -10.07 -8.35
N ASP A 210 -13.44 -10.24 -9.42
CA ASP A 210 -12.95 -10.28 -10.81
C ASP A 210 -12.37 -8.91 -11.22
N LEU A 211 -13.05 -7.83 -10.84
CA LEU A 211 -12.60 -6.47 -11.09
C LEU A 211 -11.31 -6.14 -10.33
N ALA A 212 -11.19 -6.61 -9.09
CA ALA A 212 -10.00 -6.45 -8.28
C ALA A 212 -8.82 -7.24 -8.87
N ALA A 213 -9.06 -8.47 -9.36
CA ALA A 213 -8.05 -9.28 -10.04
C ALA A 213 -7.55 -8.61 -11.34
N ALA A 214 -8.45 -8.04 -12.15
CA ALA A 214 -8.10 -7.30 -13.36
C ALA A 214 -7.18 -6.09 -13.07
N ALA A 215 -7.35 -5.46 -11.90
CA ALA A 215 -6.48 -4.40 -11.43
C ALA A 215 -5.23 -4.91 -10.69
N SER A 216 -5.07 -6.23 -10.48
CA SER A 216 -4.01 -6.84 -9.65
C SER A 216 -4.00 -6.29 -8.22
N LEU A 217 -5.17 -6.13 -7.60
CA LEU A 217 -5.38 -5.60 -6.26
C LEU A 217 -6.23 -6.54 -5.40
N SER A 218 -6.15 -6.39 -4.08
CA SER A 218 -7.14 -6.97 -3.18
C SER A 218 -8.49 -6.25 -3.32
N VAL A 219 -9.60 -6.93 -3.00
CA VAL A 219 -10.97 -6.37 -3.10
C VAL A 219 -11.11 -5.03 -2.36
N SER A 220 -10.57 -4.93 -1.15
CA SER A 220 -10.64 -3.72 -0.33
C SER A 220 -9.78 -2.57 -0.88
N GLN A 221 -8.59 -2.86 -1.41
CA GLN A 221 -7.75 -1.87 -2.08
C GLN A 221 -8.41 -1.37 -3.36
N PHE A 222 -8.93 -2.30 -4.18
CA PHE A 222 -9.63 -1.99 -5.41
C PHE A 222 -10.85 -1.08 -5.16
N ALA A 223 -11.74 -1.44 -4.25
CA ALA A 223 -12.94 -0.63 -3.97
C ALA A 223 -12.61 0.81 -3.57
N ARG A 224 -11.58 0.98 -2.71
CA ARG A 224 -11.11 2.29 -2.26
C ARG A 224 -10.46 3.09 -3.41
N GLN A 225 -9.54 2.48 -4.15
CA GLN A 225 -8.81 3.15 -5.23
C GLN A 225 -9.71 3.44 -6.43
N PHE A 226 -10.63 2.54 -6.77
CA PHE A 226 -11.62 2.76 -7.83
C PHE A 226 -12.50 3.96 -7.51
N LYS A 227 -13.06 4.03 -6.29
CA LYS A 227 -13.87 5.17 -5.86
C LYS A 227 -13.08 6.48 -5.86
N ALA A 228 -11.81 6.43 -5.49
CA ALA A 228 -10.95 7.61 -5.53
C ALA A 228 -10.63 8.07 -6.97
N SER A 229 -10.58 7.14 -7.95
CA SER A 229 -10.34 7.48 -9.37
C SER A 229 -11.58 7.95 -10.10
N THR A 230 -12.76 7.39 -9.77
CA THR A 230 -14.00 7.59 -10.55
C THR A 230 -15.04 8.45 -9.82
N GLY A 231 -14.87 8.66 -8.52
CA GLY A 231 -15.84 9.33 -7.65
C GLY A 231 -16.98 8.43 -7.17
N GLU A 232 -17.17 7.24 -7.73
CA GLU A 232 -18.27 6.33 -7.45
C GLU A 232 -17.77 4.91 -7.13
N SER A 233 -18.61 4.10 -6.47
CA SER A 233 -18.25 2.70 -6.20
C SER A 233 -18.26 1.86 -7.48
N PRO A 234 -17.52 0.73 -7.55
CA PRO A 234 -17.53 -0.16 -8.72
C PRO A 234 -18.93 -0.60 -9.14
N HIS A 235 -19.79 -0.91 -8.18
CA HIS A 235 -21.18 -1.28 -8.44
C HIS A 235 -22.00 -0.13 -9.05
N GLN A 236 -21.84 1.10 -8.55
CA GLN A 236 -22.52 2.28 -9.09
C GLN A 236 -22.05 2.61 -10.51
N PHE A 237 -20.74 2.47 -10.76
CA PHE A 237 -20.15 2.67 -12.07
C PHE A 237 -20.67 1.66 -13.09
N LEU A 238 -20.67 0.36 -12.76
CA LEU A 238 -21.23 -0.70 -13.61
C LEU A 238 -22.73 -0.46 -13.89
N LEU A 239 -23.49 -0.08 -12.87
CA LEU A 239 -24.92 0.23 -13.03
C LEU A 239 -25.14 1.41 -13.98
N ARG A 240 -24.28 2.44 -13.94
CA ARG A 240 -24.32 3.56 -14.88
C ARG A 240 -24.03 3.12 -16.31
N LEU A 241 -22.99 2.29 -16.53
CA LEU A 241 -22.67 1.73 -17.85
C LEU A 241 -23.85 0.91 -18.42
N ARG A 242 -24.48 0.09 -17.58
CA ARG A 242 -25.70 -0.68 -17.95
C ARG A 242 -26.86 0.22 -18.37
N LEU A 243 -27.11 1.30 -17.64
CA LEU A 243 -28.14 2.28 -17.97
C LEU A 243 -27.83 3.04 -19.26
N GLU A 244 -26.58 3.46 -19.46
CA GLU A 244 -26.15 4.13 -20.70
C GLU A 244 -26.35 3.22 -21.92
N GLN A 245 -26.01 1.94 -21.82
CA GLN A 245 -26.24 0.94 -22.87
C GLN A 245 -27.71 0.72 -23.10
N ALA A 246 -28.52 0.56 -22.04
CA ALA A 246 -29.99 0.39 -22.18
C ALA A 246 -30.63 1.60 -22.88
N CYS A 247 -30.27 2.81 -22.49
CA CYS A 247 -30.75 4.03 -23.14
C CYS A 247 -30.35 4.10 -24.61
N ARG A 248 -29.14 3.66 -24.98
CA ARG A 248 -28.66 3.60 -26.35
C ARG A 248 -29.49 2.63 -27.18
N LEU A 249 -29.68 1.40 -26.70
CA LEU A 249 -30.50 0.38 -27.37
C LEU A 249 -31.97 0.76 -27.50
N LEU A 250 -32.52 1.42 -26.47
CA LEU A 250 -33.92 1.88 -26.50
C LEU A 250 -34.15 2.99 -27.51
N ARG A 251 -33.20 3.89 -27.75
CA ARG A 251 -33.30 5.01 -28.71
C ARG A 251 -33.19 4.55 -30.17
N THR A 252 -32.35 3.54 -30.44
CA THR A 252 -31.99 3.13 -31.79
C THR A 252 -32.71 1.87 -32.29
N GLY A 253 -33.27 1.09 -31.36
CA GLY A 253 -33.78 -0.25 -31.67
C GLY A 253 -35.26 -0.47 -31.44
N THR A 254 -35.76 -1.53 -32.08
CA THR A 254 -37.14 -2.04 -31.94
C THR A 254 -37.24 -3.24 -30.99
N THR A 255 -36.10 -3.69 -30.44
CA THR A 255 -35.96 -4.83 -29.49
C THR A 255 -36.92 -4.66 -28.32
N ALA A 256 -37.56 -5.73 -27.83
CA ALA A 256 -38.47 -5.66 -26.70
C ALA A 256 -37.76 -5.10 -25.44
N ILE A 257 -38.46 -4.28 -24.63
CA ILE A 257 -37.86 -3.65 -23.43
C ILE A 257 -37.34 -4.71 -22.46
N GLY A 258 -38.01 -5.87 -22.37
CA GLY A 258 -37.60 -6.99 -21.57
C GLY A 258 -36.27 -7.59 -22.03
N GLU A 259 -36.05 -7.73 -23.33
CA GLU A 259 -34.79 -8.20 -23.93
C GLU A 259 -33.65 -7.18 -23.68
N VAL A 260 -33.93 -5.89 -23.95
CA VAL A 260 -32.95 -4.82 -23.63
C VAL A 260 -32.56 -4.85 -22.16
N ALA A 261 -33.49 -5.13 -21.24
CA ALA A 261 -33.17 -5.24 -19.82
C ALA A 261 -32.19 -6.38 -19.56
N VAL A 262 -32.41 -7.57 -20.11
CA VAL A 262 -31.54 -8.74 -19.95
C VAL A 262 -30.19 -8.51 -20.61
N ASP A 263 -30.15 -8.00 -21.83
CA ASP A 263 -28.91 -7.71 -22.58
C ASP A 263 -28.02 -6.66 -21.90
N CYS A 264 -28.61 -5.82 -21.02
CA CYS A 264 -27.90 -4.85 -20.23
C CYS A 264 -27.65 -5.31 -18.78
N GLY A 265 -27.87 -6.58 -18.45
CA GLY A 265 -27.55 -7.15 -17.13
C GLY A 265 -28.55 -6.81 -16.02
N PHE A 266 -29.80 -6.44 -16.38
CA PHE A 266 -30.91 -6.33 -15.43
C PHE A 266 -31.70 -7.64 -15.41
N SER A 267 -32.14 -8.06 -14.23
CA SER A 267 -32.84 -9.34 -14.06
C SER A 267 -34.14 -9.46 -14.85
N HIS A 268 -34.84 -8.35 -15.05
CA HIS A 268 -36.14 -8.26 -15.77
C HIS A 268 -36.50 -6.79 -16.04
N GLN A 269 -37.54 -6.56 -16.87
CA GLN A 269 -38.00 -5.25 -17.32
C GLN A 269 -38.34 -4.31 -16.15
N GLU A 270 -39.02 -4.81 -15.11
CA GLU A 270 -39.40 -3.99 -13.94
C GLU A 270 -38.20 -3.50 -13.17
N HIS A 271 -37.12 -4.30 -13.09
CA HIS A 271 -35.86 -3.89 -12.48
C HIS A 271 -35.25 -2.71 -13.25
N LEU A 272 -35.11 -2.82 -14.57
CA LEU A 272 -34.64 -1.72 -15.42
C LEU A 272 -35.51 -0.47 -15.22
N THR A 273 -36.83 -0.62 -15.26
CA THR A 273 -37.78 0.51 -15.11
C THR A 273 -37.63 1.21 -13.77
N ARG A 274 -37.52 0.46 -12.69
CA ARG A 274 -37.31 0.98 -11.34
C ARG A 274 -36.00 1.75 -11.23
N VAL A 275 -34.89 1.20 -11.76
CA VAL A 275 -33.57 1.83 -11.71
C VAL A 275 -33.54 3.08 -12.60
N MET A 276 -34.11 3.05 -13.78
CA MET A 276 -34.22 4.24 -14.66
C MET A 276 -35.02 5.38 -14.00
N ARG A 277 -36.14 5.07 -13.35
CA ARG A 277 -36.87 6.09 -12.58
C ARG A 277 -36.05 6.69 -11.45
N ALA A 278 -35.36 5.85 -10.70
CA ALA A 278 -34.58 6.30 -9.52
C ALA A 278 -33.31 7.07 -9.90
N LYS A 279 -32.70 6.82 -11.07
CA LYS A 279 -31.41 7.39 -11.46
C LYS A 279 -31.50 8.42 -12.59
N LEU A 280 -32.51 8.34 -13.45
CA LEU A 280 -32.64 9.16 -14.65
C LEU A 280 -33.99 9.91 -14.71
N ASP A 281 -34.85 9.73 -13.70
CA ASP A 281 -36.23 10.28 -13.64
C ASP A 281 -37.03 10.03 -14.91
N THR A 282 -36.82 8.85 -15.56
CA THR A 282 -37.48 8.49 -16.80
C THR A 282 -37.85 7.00 -16.83
N THR A 283 -38.56 6.57 -17.88
CA THR A 283 -38.89 5.15 -18.09
C THR A 283 -38.37 4.65 -19.43
N PRO A 284 -38.17 3.31 -19.60
CA PRO A 284 -37.74 2.73 -20.87
C PRO A 284 -38.66 3.11 -22.04
N GLY A 285 -39.96 3.14 -21.79
CA GLY A 285 -40.95 3.53 -22.80
C GLY A 285 -40.89 5.00 -23.21
N ALA A 286 -40.55 5.89 -22.26
CA ALA A 286 -40.36 7.31 -22.55
C ALA A 286 -39.07 7.56 -23.36
N VAL A 287 -37.98 6.85 -23.04
CA VAL A 287 -36.69 6.95 -23.78
C VAL A 287 -36.83 6.42 -25.23
N ARG A 288 -37.70 5.44 -25.46
CA ARG A 288 -37.95 4.84 -26.79
C ARG A 288 -38.73 5.78 -27.71
N ARG A 289 -39.63 6.59 -27.17
CA ARG A 289 -40.43 7.56 -27.98
C ARG A 289 -39.55 8.78 -28.21
N PRO A 290 -39.16 9.12 -29.45
CA PRO A 290 -38.60 10.44 -29.72
C PRO A 290 -39.68 11.48 -29.39
N GLY A 291 -39.36 12.47 -28.59
CA GLY A 291 -40.23 13.61 -28.33
C GLY A 291 -40.49 14.43 -29.61
#